data_9b60b10af7b9d887bfb5e8a4393b1316
#
_entry.id   9b60b10af7b9d887bfb5e8a4393b1316
#
_cell.length_a   1.000
_cell.length_b   1.000
_cell.length_c   1.000
_cell.angle_alpha   90.00
_cell.angle_beta   90.00
_cell.angle_gamma   90.00
#
_symmetry.space_group_name_H-M   'P 1'
#
loop_
_entity.id
_entity.type
_entity.pdbx_description
1 polymer ?
#
loop_
_entity_poly.entity_id
_entity_poly.type
_entity_poly.pdbx_seq_one_letter_code
_entity_poly.pdbx_strand_id
1 'polypeptide(L)'
;MHSASAWRILNSFTHIPVEHMMTERVKQNKSLVDVMLIARTCQEHYKNNVDSFILVSSDSDYWGLISSLPEARFLVMIERENCGPDLKNALVNAGIFYCYIDDFYSGNAEDIKIGALFKEMYHYIDQAVRLNIYEMFTEALRATRIEMSSSEQKQFVDKYLKTMQMSIADNGDVTLEIRRK
;
A
#
# COMPACT_ATOMS: atom_id res chain seq x y z
N MET A 1 -15.18 5.58 -17.03
CA MET A 1 -15.63 5.82 -15.62
C MET A 1 -15.14 4.81 -14.60
N HIS A 2 -14.33 3.80 -14.97
CA HIS A 2 -13.89 2.73 -14.04
C HIS A 2 -12.55 2.97 -13.33
N SER A 3 -11.75 3.96 -13.73
CA SER A 3 -10.42 4.21 -13.14
C SER A 3 -10.44 4.85 -11.75
N ALA A 4 -11.42 5.70 -11.46
CA ALA A 4 -11.47 6.42 -10.18
C ALA A 4 -11.68 5.50 -8.97
N SER A 5 -12.34 4.33 -9.15
CA SER A 5 -12.57 3.38 -8.06
C SER A 5 -11.31 2.61 -7.67
N ALA A 6 -10.46 2.25 -8.64
CA ALA A 6 -9.20 1.53 -8.38
C ALA A 6 -8.21 2.39 -7.58
N TRP A 7 -8.10 3.67 -7.92
CA TRP A 7 -7.23 4.61 -7.20
C TRP A 7 -7.71 4.91 -5.77
N ARG A 8 -9.03 4.94 -5.53
CA ARG A 8 -9.57 5.07 -4.16
C ARG A 8 -9.20 3.86 -3.30
N ILE A 9 -9.27 2.66 -3.87
CA ILE A 9 -8.85 1.43 -3.19
C ILE A 9 -7.35 1.50 -2.88
N LEU A 10 -6.51 1.91 -3.82
CA LEU A 10 -5.08 2.07 -3.59
C LEU A 10 -4.77 3.07 -2.48
N ASN A 11 -5.46 4.20 -2.43
CA ASN A 11 -5.27 5.20 -1.37
C ASN A 11 -5.61 4.63 0.02
N SER A 12 -6.75 3.97 0.16
CA SER A 12 -7.16 3.36 1.43
C SER A 12 -6.20 2.25 1.88
N PHE A 13 -5.58 1.57 0.92
CA PHE A 13 -4.71 0.43 1.14
C PHE A 13 -3.25 0.82 1.42
N THR A 14 -2.70 1.79 0.71
CA THR A 14 -1.29 2.20 0.85
C THR A 14 -1.11 3.30 1.89
N HIS A 15 -2.19 3.98 2.29
CA HIS A 15 -2.18 5.22 3.09
C HIS A 15 -1.35 6.35 2.45
N ILE A 16 -1.02 6.22 1.16
CA ILE A 16 -0.35 7.29 0.40
C ILE A 16 -1.42 8.24 -0.11
N PRO A 17 -1.32 9.54 0.18
CA PRO A 17 -2.27 10.52 -0.34
C PRO A 17 -2.31 10.49 -1.87
N VAL A 18 -3.50 10.31 -2.45
CA VAL A 18 -3.70 10.32 -3.89
C VAL A 18 -4.54 11.53 -4.25
N GLU A 19 -3.96 12.44 -5.02
CA GLU A 19 -4.66 13.58 -5.61
C GLU A 19 -5.19 13.22 -6.99
N HIS A 20 -6.50 13.39 -7.18
CA HIS A 20 -7.14 13.19 -8.48
C HIS A 20 -7.29 14.51 -9.19
N MET A 21 -6.54 14.70 -10.27
CA MET A 21 -6.64 15.88 -11.10
C MET A 21 -7.59 15.63 -12.28
N MET A 22 -8.75 16.29 -12.24
CA MET A 22 -9.71 16.25 -13.34
C MET A 22 -9.36 17.31 -14.36
N THR A 23 -9.20 16.91 -15.61
CA THR A 23 -8.98 17.84 -16.71
C THR A 23 -10.25 18.01 -17.54
N GLU A 24 -10.73 19.24 -17.69
CA GLU A 24 -11.83 19.54 -18.62
C GLU A 24 -11.28 19.62 -20.06
N ARG A 25 -11.90 18.89 -20.97
CA ARG A 25 -11.53 18.92 -22.39
C ARG A 25 -12.19 20.11 -23.07
N VAL A 26 -11.40 21.05 -23.51
CA VAL A 26 -11.89 22.16 -24.33
C VAL A 26 -12.14 21.76 -25.81
N LYS A 27 -11.39 20.72 -26.28
CA LYS A 27 -11.59 20.09 -27.60
C LYS A 27 -11.53 18.57 -27.45
N GLN A 28 -12.36 17.86 -28.23
CA GLN A 28 -12.47 16.39 -28.14
C GLN A 28 -11.16 15.62 -28.36
N ASN A 29 -10.21 16.18 -29.12
CA ASN A 29 -8.98 15.49 -29.53
C ASN A 29 -7.70 16.01 -28.85
N LYS A 30 -7.78 16.85 -27.82
CA LYS A 30 -6.61 17.30 -27.05
C LYS A 30 -6.72 16.86 -25.60
N SER A 31 -5.75 16.07 -25.17
CA SER A 31 -5.54 15.80 -23.75
C SER A 31 -4.83 17.01 -23.12
N LEU A 32 -5.33 17.47 -21.99
CA LEU A 32 -4.64 18.47 -21.16
C LEU A 32 -3.93 17.83 -19.96
N VAL A 33 -3.91 16.50 -19.90
CA VAL A 33 -3.33 15.76 -18.76
C VAL A 33 -1.86 16.10 -18.61
N ASP A 34 -1.11 16.08 -19.72
CA ASP A 34 0.34 16.32 -19.70
C ASP A 34 0.66 17.76 -19.25
N VAL A 35 -0.08 18.73 -19.78
CA VAL A 35 0.07 20.14 -19.38
C VAL A 35 -0.23 20.33 -17.90
N MET A 36 -1.28 19.69 -17.39
CA MET A 36 -1.65 19.78 -15.98
C MET A 36 -0.64 19.09 -15.08
N LEU A 37 -0.12 17.94 -15.48
CA LEU A 37 0.91 17.24 -14.73
C LEU A 37 2.20 18.07 -14.66
N ILE A 38 2.64 18.63 -15.79
CA ILE A 38 3.82 19.50 -15.86
C ILE A 38 3.63 20.71 -14.94
N ALA A 39 2.50 21.42 -15.07
CA ALA A 39 2.20 22.60 -14.27
C ALA A 39 2.18 22.26 -12.76
N ARG A 40 1.58 21.13 -12.39
CA ARG A 40 1.52 20.69 -10.98
C ARG A 40 2.91 20.32 -10.45
N THR A 41 3.71 19.61 -11.21
CA THR A 41 5.09 19.27 -10.82
C THR A 41 5.94 20.53 -10.59
N CYS A 42 5.86 21.52 -11.49
CA CYS A 42 6.53 22.80 -11.30
C CYS A 42 6.02 23.54 -10.06
N GLN A 43 4.70 23.51 -9.80
CA GLN A 43 4.13 24.12 -8.60
C GLN A 43 4.64 23.44 -7.33
N GLU A 44 4.71 22.12 -7.27
CA GLU A 44 5.25 21.39 -6.14
C GLU A 44 6.73 21.73 -5.91
N HIS A 45 7.51 21.82 -6.98
CA HIS A 45 8.91 22.16 -6.88
C HIS A 45 9.13 23.58 -6.34
N TYR A 46 8.53 24.58 -6.98
CA TYR A 46 8.82 25.99 -6.65
C TYR A 46 8.05 26.53 -5.44
N LYS A 47 6.84 26.02 -5.17
CA LYS A 47 6.00 26.53 -4.09
C LYS A 47 6.17 25.71 -2.80
N ASN A 48 6.28 24.40 -2.95
CA ASN A 48 6.30 23.48 -1.82
C ASN A 48 7.70 22.91 -1.55
N ASN A 49 8.72 23.35 -2.30
CA ASN A 49 10.12 22.92 -2.19
C ASN A 49 10.30 21.38 -2.31
N VAL A 50 9.48 20.75 -3.13
CA VAL A 50 9.67 19.33 -3.45
C VAL A 50 10.84 19.20 -4.43
N ASP A 51 11.85 18.43 -4.07
CA ASP A 51 13.09 18.26 -4.86
C ASP A 51 13.25 16.87 -5.49
N SER A 52 12.34 15.97 -5.24
CA SER A 52 12.43 14.58 -5.70
C SER A 52 11.09 14.09 -6.23
N PHE A 53 11.11 13.57 -7.46
CA PHE A 53 9.91 13.15 -8.18
C PHE A 53 10.06 11.75 -8.74
N ILE A 54 8.99 10.98 -8.69
CA ILE A 54 8.86 9.73 -9.44
C ILE A 54 7.84 9.97 -10.55
N LEU A 55 8.31 9.98 -11.79
CA LEU A 55 7.46 10.11 -12.97
C LEU A 55 7.18 8.74 -13.57
N VAL A 56 5.90 8.35 -13.61
CA VAL A 56 5.46 7.08 -14.21
C VAL A 56 4.86 7.35 -15.57
N SER A 57 5.68 7.35 -16.61
CA SER A 57 5.25 7.57 -17.98
C SER A 57 6.33 7.13 -18.97
N SER A 58 5.89 6.59 -20.11
CA SER A 58 6.75 6.27 -21.26
C SER A 58 6.71 7.34 -22.35
N ASP A 59 5.99 8.44 -22.09
CA ASP A 59 5.80 9.51 -23.07
C ASP A 59 7.01 10.48 -23.08
N SER A 60 7.59 10.66 -24.26
CA SER A 60 8.74 11.56 -24.49
C SER A 60 8.41 13.03 -24.24
N ASP A 61 7.15 13.43 -24.26
CA ASP A 61 6.74 14.83 -24.07
C ASP A 61 7.10 15.32 -22.64
N TYR A 62 7.25 14.41 -21.68
CA TYR A 62 7.73 14.75 -20.34
C TYR A 62 9.22 15.07 -20.24
N TRP A 63 10.00 14.84 -21.32
CA TRP A 63 11.39 15.26 -21.33
C TRP A 63 11.55 16.77 -21.12
N GLY A 64 10.61 17.56 -21.66
CA GLY A 64 10.57 19.01 -21.43
C GLY A 64 10.46 19.39 -19.96
N LEU A 65 9.65 18.68 -19.18
CA LEU A 65 9.54 18.85 -17.73
C LEU A 65 10.87 18.53 -17.03
N ILE A 66 11.42 17.36 -17.30
CA ILE A 66 12.64 16.87 -16.63
C ILE A 66 13.81 17.82 -16.90
N SER A 67 14.00 18.25 -18.15
CA SER A 67 15.09 19.13 -18.54
C SER A 67 14.93 20.57 -18.03
N SER A 68 13.69 21.00 -17.74
CA SER A 68 13.43 22.36 -17.21
C SER A 68 13.62 22.47 -15.68
N LEU A 69 13.80 21.37 -14.96
CA LEU A 69 13.99 21.33 -13.51
C LEU A 69 15.34 20.69 -13.15
N PRO A 70 16.47 21.30 -13.50
CA PRO A 70 17.80 20.67 -13.32
C PRO A 70 18.19 20.48 -11.84
N GLU A 71 17.59 21.23 -10.94
CA GLU A 71 17.81 21.11 -9.50
C GLU A 71 16.99 19.98 -8.86
N ALA A 72 15.97 19.47 -9.57
CA ALA A 72 15.13 18.38 -9.08
C ALA A 72 15.71 17.01 -9.45
N ARG A 73 15.51 16.05 -8.57
CA ARG A 73 15.88 14.65 -8.80
C ARG A 73 14.69 13.88 -9.35
N PHE A 74 14.91 13.19 -10.46
CA PHE A 74 13.89 12.38 -11.08
C PHE A 74 14.27 10.90 -11.06
N LEU A 75 13.28 10.04 -10.74
CA LEU A 75 13.24 8.64 -11.12
C LEU A 75 12.12 8.48 -12.14
N VAL A 76 12.44 7.95 -13.32
CA VAL A 76 11.44 7.74 -14.36
C VAL A 76 11.11 6.25 -14.47
N MET A 77 9.83 5.92 -14.28
CA MET A 77 9.33 4.55 -14.43
C MET A 77 8.64 4.42 -15.79
N ILE A 78 9.20 3.59 -16.65
CA ILE A 78 8.76 3.42 -18.05
C ILE A 78 8.28 2.00 -18.30
N GLU A 79 7.40 1.81 -19.29
CA GLU A 79 7.05 0.50 -19.80
C GLU A 79 8.09 0.03 -20.82
N ARG A 80 8.46 -1.25 -20.73
CA ARG A 80 9.55 -1.80 -21.55
C ARG A 80 9.26 -1.74 -23.05
N GLU A 81 8.02 -2.08 -23.42
CA GLU A 81 7.60 -2.16 -24.83
C GLU A 81 7.11 -0.81 -25.39
N ASN A 82 6.56 0.05 -24.54
CA ASN A 82 5.94 1.31 -24.98
C ASN A 82 6.88 2.52 -24.95
N CYS A 83 8.07 2.38 -24.36
CA CYS A 83 9.03 3.47 -24.32
C CYS A 83 9.98 3.44 -25.51
N GLY A 84 9.95 4.50 -26.31
CA GLY A 84 10.85 4.69 -27.46
C GLY A 84 12.31 4.80 -27.05
N PRO A 85 13.26 4.50 -27.97
CA PRO A 85 14.70 4.59 -27.72
C PRO A 85 15.16 6.00 -27.41
N ASP A 86 14.51 7.02 -27.99
CA ASP A 86 14.91 8.41 -27.85
C ASP A 86 14.80 8.90 -26.40
N LEU A 87 13.71 8.58 -25.71
CA LEU A 87 13.56 8.91 -24.30
C LEU A 87 14.59 8.20 -23.45
N LYS A 88 14.81 6.90 -23.67
CA LYS A 88 15.83 6.12 -22.94
C LYS A 88 17.23 6.71 -23.09
N ASN A 89 17.60 7.08 -24.33
CA ASN A 89 18.90 7.70 -24.62
C ASN A 89 19.01 9.08 -23.94
N ALA A 90 17.96 9.89 -23.97
CA ALA A 90 17.94 11.19 -23.31
C ALA A 90 18.14 11.07 -21.79
N LEU A 91 17.46 10.13 -21.14
CA LEU A 91 17.61 9.86 -19.72
C LEU A 91 19.02 9.42 -19.35
N VAL A 92 19.59 8.47 -20.10
CA VAL A 92 20.97 7.98 -19.89
C VAL A 92 21.99 9.10 -20.08
N ASN A 93 21.87 9.88 -21.15
CA ASN A 93 22.80 10.97 -21.46
C ASN A 93 22.76 12.09 -20.40
N ALA A 94 21.60 12.29 -19.77
CA ALA A 94 21.44 13.27 -18.70
C ALA A 94 21.76 12.72 -17.31
N GLY A 95 22.13 11.43 -17.20
CA GLY A 95 22.42 10.78 -15.90
C GLY A 95 21.19 10.59 -15.02
N ILE A 96 19.98 10.52 -15.61
CA ILE A 96 18.74 10.36 -14.90
C ILE A 96 18.41 8.88 -14.77
N PHE A 97 18.14 8.45 -13.54
CA PHE A 97 17.79 7.05 -13.28
C PHE A 97 16.40 6.72 -13.83
N TYR A 98 16.30 5.60 -14.50
CA TYR A 98 15.03 5.03 -14.89
C TYR A 98 14.96 3.54 -14.56
N CYS A 99 13.75 3.03 -14.40
CA CYS A 99 13.48 1.60 -14.22
C CYS A 99 12.23 1.21 -15.02
N TYR A 100 12.06 -0.09 -15.23
CA TYR A 100 10.86 -0.58 -15.90
C TYR A 100 9.77 -0.87 -14.88
N ILE A 101 8.58 -0.30 -15.09
CA ILE A 101 7.41 -0.56 -14.24
C ILE A 101 7.04 -2.06 -14.28
N ASP A 102 7.32 -2.72 -15.40
CA ASP A 102 7.10 -4.16 -15.60
C ASP A 102 7.88 -5.03 -14.62
N ASP A 103 9.05 -4.56 -14.15
CA ASP A 103 9.88 -5.29 -13.18
C ASP A 103 9.27 -5.30 -11.77
N PHE A 104 8.33 -4.40 -11.49
CA PHE A 104 7.58 -4.31 -10.22
C PHE A 104 6.21 -4.96 -10.30
N TYR A 105 5.73 -5.26 -11.49
CA TYR A 105 4.47 -5.92 -11.73
C TYR A 105 4.69 -7.43 -11.86
N SER A 106 4.61 -8.12 -10.74
CA SER A 106 4.83 -9.57 -10.68
C SER A 106 3.55 -10.41 -10.63
N GLY A 107 2.37 -9.80 -10.80
CA GLY A 107 1.16 -10.53 -10.53
C GLY A 107 -0.05 -10.15 -11.37
N ASN A 108 -1.00 -11.05 -11.36
CA ASN A 108 -2.36 -10.87 -11.80
C ASN A 108 -3.05 -9.79 -10.92
N ALA A 109 -3.91 -8.98 -11.51
CA ALA A 109 -4.68 -7.97 -10.77
C ALA A 109 -5.50 -8.56 -9.60
N GLU A 110 -5.87 -9.84 -9.67
CA GLU A 110 -6.53 -10.58 -8.61
C GLU A 110 -5.61 -10.77 -7.39
N ASP A 111 -4.33 -11.08 -7.59
CA ASP A 111 -3.37 -11.26 -6.50
C ASP A 111 -3.13 -9.96 -5.73
N ILE A 112 -3.12 -8.81 -6.44
CA ILE A 112 -3.02 -7.49 -5.82
C ILE A 112 -4.26 -7.20 -4.97
N LYS A 113 -5.46 -7.48 -5.49
CA LYS A 113 -6.71 -7.28 -4.74
C LYS A 113 -6.78 -8.17 -3.50
N ILE A 114 -6.40 -9.43 -3.65
CA ILE A 114 -6.36 -10.39 -2.53
C ILE A 114 -5.34 -9.94 -1.48
N GLY A 115 -4.14 -9.55 -1.90
CA GLY A 115 -3.11 -9.00 -1.00
C GLY A 115 -3.56 -7.74 -0.27
N ALA A 116 -4.27 -6.84 -0.98
CA ALA A 116 -4.88 -5.66 -0.42
C ALA A 116 -5.90 -6.00 0.68
N LEU A 117 -6.80 -6.93 0.35
CA LEU A 117 -7.84 -7.37 1.28
C LEU A 117 -7.24 -8.01 2.54
N PHE A 118 -6.25 -8.91 2.38
CA PHE A 118 -5.58 -9.51 3.52
C PHE A 118 -4.89 -8.47 4.43
N LYS A 119 -4.20 -7.49 3.85
CA LYS A 119 -3.53 -6.44 4.63
C LYS A 119 -4.52 -5.64 5.47
N GLU A 120 -5.68 -5.26 4.88
CA GLU A 120 -6.72 -4.54 5.59
C GLU A 120 -7.38 -5.40 6.67
N MET A 121 -7.60 -6.68 6.38
CA MET A 121 -8.11 -7.63 7.37
C MET A 121 -7.14 -7.78 8.55
N TYR A 122 -5.84 -7.90 8.31
CA TYR A 122 -4.83 -7.94 9.38
C TYR A 122 -4.83 -6.66 10.21
N HIS A 123 -4.90 -5.49 9.55
CA HIS A 123 -4.98 -4.22 10.24
C HIS A 123 -6.24 -4.12 11.13
N TYR A 124 -7.38 -4.58 10.63
CA TYR A 124 -8.61 -4.65 11.42
C TYR A 124 -8.48 -5.61 12.61
N ILE A 125 -7.91 -6.80 12.38
CA ILE A 125 -7.68 -7.78 13.44
C ILE A 125 -6.76 -7.21 14.53
N ASP A 126 -5.67 -6.56 14.15
CA ASP A 126 -4.73 -5.94 15.10
C ASP A 126 -5.38 -4.83 15.95
N GLN A 127 -6.34 -4.11 15.38
CA GLN A 127 -7.05 -3.05 16.10
C GLN A 127 -8.23 -3.56 16.93
N ALA A 128 -8.97 -4.52 16.41
CA ALA A 128 -10.21 -4.99 17.01
C ALA A 128 -10.02 -6.14 18.01
N VAL A 129 -8.99 -6.97 17.83
CA VAL A 129 -8.78 -8.20 18.60
C VAL A 129 -7.43 -8.17 19.31
N ARG A 130 -7.32 -7.36 20.35
CA ARG A 130 -6.18 -7.48 21.29
C ARG A 130 -6.53 -8.48 22.40
N LEU A 131 -6.53 -9.76 22.07
CA LEU A 131 -6.65 -10.80 23.07
C LEU A 131 -5.25 -11.12 23.65
N ASN A 132 -4.97 -10.62 24.84
CA ASN A 132 -3.78 -11.01 25.57
C ASN A 132 -4.12 -12.23 26.45
N ILE A 133 -3.66 -13.40 26.02
CA ILE A 133 -3.92 -14.66 26.71
C ILE A 133 -3.39 -14.67 28.14
N TYR A 134 -2.28 -14.02 28.40
CA TYR A 134 -1.70 -13.94 29.76
C TYR A 134 -2.52 -13.00 30.66
N GLU A 135 -3.02 -11.89 30.15
CA GLU A 135 -3.92 -11.02 30.90
C GLU A 135 -5.24 -11.73 31.21
N MET A 136 -5.84 -12.36 30.21
CA MET A 136 -7.06 -13.17 30.40
C MET A 136 -6.87 -14.25 31.45
N PHE A 137 -5.74 -14.95 31.44
CA PHE A 137 -5.43 -16.00 32.41
C PHE A 137 -5.21 -15.42 33.83
N THR A 138 -4.51 -14.29 33.92
CA THR A 138 -4.29 -13.60 35.19
C THR A 138 -5.62 -13.15 35.82
N GLU A 139 -6.52 -12.57 35.02
CA GLU A 139 -7.85 -12.18 35.49
C GLU A 139 -8.71 -13.38 35.88
N ALA A 140 -8.60 -14.52 35.18
CA ALA A 140 -9.27 -15.74 35.55
C ALA A 140 -8.75 -16.30 36.91
N LEU A 141 -7.45 -16.30 37.18
CA LEU A 141 -6.88 -16.67 38.47
C LEU A 141 -7.36 -15.76 39.60
N ARG A 142 -7.40 -14.43 39.32
CA ARG A 142 -7.92 -13.44 40.28
C ARG A 142 -9.39 -13.68 40.60
N ALA A 143 -10.24 -13.91 39.59
CA ALA A 143 -11.67 -14.12 39.73
C ALA A 143 -12.01 -15.41 40.51
N THR A 144 -11.21 -16.47 40.26
CA THR A 144 -11.41 -17.79 40.92
C THR A 144 -10.70 -17.91 42.27
N ARG A 145 -9.80 -16.96 42.59
CA ARG A 145 -8.92 -17.02 43.78
C ARG A 145 -8.05 -18.30 43.81
N ILE A 146 -7.72 -18.82 42.63
CA ILE A 146 -6.82 -19.97 42.52
C ILE A 146 -5.38 -19.44 42.50
N GLU A 147 -4.57 -20.00 43.41
CA GLU A 147 -3.14 -19.73 43.44
C GLU A 147 -2.39 -20.79 42.63
N MET A 148 -1.52 -20.38 41.75
CA MET A 148 -0.64 -21.26 40.97
C MET A 148 0.78 -20.72 41.00
N SER A 149 1.76 -21.60 41.18
CA SER A 149 3.16 -21.27 41.00
C SER A 149 3.46 -20.91 39.53
N SER A 150 4.55 -20.19 39.28
CA SER A 150 4.98 -19.83 37.92
C SER A 150 5.15 -21.05 37.00
N SER A 151 5.56 -22.20 37.56
CA SER A 151 5.68 -23.45 36.81
C SER A 151 4.33 -23.99 36.37
N GLU A 152 3.36 -24.00 37.27
CA GLU A 152 1.99 -24.49 37.01
C GLU A 152 1.28 -23.59 36.04
N GLN A 153 1.46 -22.27 36.15
CA GLN A 153 0.91 -21.31 35.20
C GLN A 153 1.43 -21.55 33.77
N LYS A 154 2.75 -21.76 33.64
CA LYS A 154 3.38 -22.06 32.34
C LYS A 154 2.84 -23.38 31.77
N GLN A 155 2.73 -24.44 32.59
CA GLN A 155 2.17 -25.73 32.15
C GLN A 155 0.72 -25.57 31.70
N PHE A 156 -0.10 -24.81 32.42
CA PHE A 156 -1.49 -24.54 32.06
C PHE A 156 -1.60 -23.83 30.74
N VAL A 157 -0.81 -22.75 30.54
CA VAL A 157 -0.76 -22.01 29.29
C VAL A 157 -0.35 -22.89 28.11
N ASP A 158 0.72 -23.67 28.28
CA ASP A 158 1.23 -24.54 27.21
C ASP A 158 0.26 -25.68 26.87
N LYS A 159 -0.43 -26.23 27.84
CA LYS A 159 -1.33 -27.36 27.65
C LYS A 159 -2.70 -26.96 27.12
N TYR A 160 -3.25 -25.85 27.57
CA TYR A 160 -4.64 -25.49 27.32
C TYR A 160 -4.80 -24.20 26.47
N LEU A 161 -4.06 -23.17 26.79
CA LEU A 161 -4.29 -21.86 26.13
C LEU A 161 -3.61 -21.78 24.75
N LYS A 162 -2.42 -22.35 24.58
CA LYS A 162 -1.77 -22.41 23.25
C LYS A 162 -2.48 -23.35 22.27
N THR A 163 -3.38 -24.20 22.76
CA THR A 163 -4.17 -25.12 21.94
C THR A 163 -5.59 -24.61 21.68
N MET A 164 -5.87 -23.35 22.00
CA MET A 164 -7.15 -22.72 21.64
C MET A 164 -7.40 -22.82 20.13
N GLN A 165 -8.65 -23.06 19.79
CA GLN A 165 -9.10 -23.10 18.41
C GLN A 165 -10.07 -21.97 18.16
N MET A 166 -9.93 -21.38 16.98
CA MET A 166 -10.86 -20.38 16.48
C MET A 166 -11.83 -21.06 15.53
N SER A 167 -13.11 -20.82 15.71
CA SER A 167 -14.15 -21.19 14.77
C SER A 167 -14.91 -19.97 14.29
N ILE A 168 -15.41 -20.02 13.07
CA ILE A 168 -16.20 -18.95 12.46
C ILE A 168 -17.57 -19.56 12.12
N ALA A 169 -18.63 -18.97 12.66
CA ALA A 169 -20.00 -19.37 12.36
C ALA A 169 -20.45 -18.82 10.99
N ASP A 170 -21.52 -19.36 10.42
CA ASP A 170 -22.06 -18.93 9.11
C ASP A 170 -22.49 -17.45 9.08
N ASN A 171 -22.84 -16.88 10.23
CA ASN A 171 -23.15 -15.46 10.38
C ASN A 171 -21.91 -14.54 10.52
N GLY A 172 -20.70 -15.14 10.49
CA GLY A 172 -19.43 -14.43 10.65
C GLY A 172 -18.96 -14.25 12.11
N ASP A 173 -19.69 -14.74 13.10
CA ASP A 173 -19.26 -14.66 14.50
C ASP A 173 -18.02 -15.54 14.75
N VAL A 174 -17.04 -14.98 15.44
CA VAL A 174 -15.79 -15.65 15.79
C VAL A 174 -15.89 -16.14 17.23
N THR A 175 -15.67 -17.44 17.42
CA THR A 175 -15.65 -18.07 18.74
C THR A 175 -14.28 -18.67 19.02
N LEU A 176 -13.77 -18.46 20.23
CA LEU A 176 -12.52 -19.05 20.71
C LEU A 176 -12.85 -20.15 21.74
N GLU A 177 -12.40 -21.35 21.49
CA GLU A 177 -12.68 -22.50 22.33
C GLU A 177 -11.40 -23.10 22.95
N ILE A 178 -11.45 -23.35 24.26
CA ILE A 178 -10.41 -24.10 24.99
C ILE A 178 -10.84 -25.55 25.05
N ARG A 179 -10.12 -26.42 24.34
CA ARG A 179 -10.41 -27.87 24.42
C ARG A 179 -9.78 -28.49 25.66
N ARG A 180 -10.62 -29.06 26.50
CA ARG A 180 -10.15 -29.98 27.55
C ARG A 180 -9.85 -31.33 26.89
N LYS A 181 -8.58 -31.73 26.87
CA LYS A 181 -8.23 -33.13 26.56
C LYS A 181 -8.53 -34.01 27.75
#